data_44698775ceec22edcfb1d2c11a8abc70
#
_entry.id   44698775ceec22edcfb1d2c11a8abc70
#
_cell.length_a   1.000
_cell.length_b   1.000
_cell.length_c   1.000
_cell.angle_alpha   90.00
_cell.angle_beta   90.00
_cell.angle_gamma   90.00
#
_symmetry.space_group_name_H-M   'P 1'
#
loop_
_entity.id
_entity.type
_entity.pdbx_description
1 polymer ?
#
loop_
_entity_poly.entity_id
_entity_poly.type
_entity_poly.pdbx_seq_one_letter_code
_entity_poly.pdbx_strand_id
1 'polypeptide(L)' 'MTEKIESEAFGSVERLKELRIEHQDLDQVISRLVVDPHVDQIMLRRLKKRKLMIKDMISQLESDRIPDLNA' A
#
# COMPACT_ATOMS: atom_id res chain seq x y z
N MET A 1 21.18 18.36 10.53
CA MET A 1 19.78 18.32 10.94
C MET A 1 18.84 18.45 9.78
N THR A 2 19.08 19.41 8.91
CA THR A 2 18.27 19.57 7.71
C THR A 2 18.31 18.31 6.84
N GLU A 3 19.49 17.71 6.73
CA GLU A 3 19.67 16.51 5.94
C GLU A 3 18.82 15.36 6.45
N LYS A 4 18.72 15.22 7.78
CA LYS A 4 17.93 14.17 8.38
C LYS A 4 16.45 14.32 8.04
N ILE A 5 15.95 15.55 8.08
CA ILE A 5 14.55 15.85 7.76
C ILE A 5 14.29 15.57 6.29
N GLU A 6 15.20 15.97 5.43
CA GLU A 6 15.07 15.71 3.99
C GLU A 6 15.11 14.23 3.68
N SER A 7 15.98 13.47 4.36
CA SER A 7 16.06 12.04 4.19
C SER A 7 14.78 11.34 4.62
N GLU A 8 14.18 11.79 5.72
CA GLU A 8 12.94 11.21 6.20
C GLU A 8 11.79 11.50 5.24
N ALA A 9 11.71 12.73 4.72
CA ALA A 9 10.69 13.09 3.74
C ALA A 9 10.87 12.29 2.45
N PHE A 10 12.11 12.17 1.99
CA PHE A 10 12.41 11.38 0.78
C PHE A 10 12.08 9.92 0.99
N GLY A 11 12.43 9.36 2.16
CA GLY A 11 12.11 7.99 2.50
C GLY A 11 10.62 7.72 2.50
N SER A 12 9.83 8.68 2.98
CA SER A 12 8.37 8.55 2.98
C SER A 12 7.81 8.54 1.57
N VAL A 13 8.35 9.37 0.69
CA VAL A 13 7.92 9.41 -0.72
C VAL A 13 8.25 8.09 -1.40
N GLU A 14 9.46 7.58 -1.21
CA GLU A 14 9.88 6.32 -1.78
C GLU A 14 9.04 5.16 -1.25
N ARG A 15 8.78 5.16 0.05
CA ARG A 15 7.96 4.13 0.68
C ARG A 15 6.55 4.14 0.12
N LEU A 16 5.98 5.33 -0.02
CA LEU A 16 4.63 5.47 -0.55
C LEU A 16 4.56 4.95 -1.99
N LYS A 17 5.56 5.27 -2.79
CA LYS A 17 5.63 4.81 -4.17
C LYS A 17 5.70 3.28 -4.25
N GLU A 18 6.55 2.68 -3.42
CA GLU A 18 6.67 1.22 -3.37
C GLU A 18 5.36 0.56 -2.97
N LEU A 19 4.69 1.13 -1.97
CA LEU A 19 3.43 0.59 -1.50
C LEU A 19 2.34 0.68 -2.57
N ARG A 20 2.31 1.78 -3.32
CA ARG A 20 1.34 1.93 -4.40
C ARG A 20 1.56 0.90 -5.50
N ILE A 21 2.81 0.63 -5.84
CA ILE A 21 3.14 -0.39 -6.83
C ILE A 21 2.71 -1.76 -6.33
N GLU A 22 3.03 -2.09 -5.09
CA GLU A 22 2.66 -3.37 -4.50
C GLU A 22 1.14 -3.54 -4.45
N HIS A 23 0.43 -2.48 -4.08
CA HIS A 23 -1.03 -2.49 -4.05
C HIS A 23 -1.61 -2.78 -5.43
N GLN A 24 -1.07 -2.12 -6.44
CA GLN A 24 -1.52 -2.32 -7.81
C GLN A 24 -1.25 -3.74 -8.29
N ASP A 25 -0.06 -4.26 -7.99
CA ASP A 25 0.30 -5.62 -8.37
C ASP A 25 -0.61 -6.64 -7.72
N LEU A 26 -0.89 -6.47 -6.44
CA LEU A 26 -1.80 -7.36 -5.71
C LEU A 26 -3.20 -7.29 -6.29
N ASP A 27 -3.66 -6.09 -6.63
CA ASP A 27 -4.98 -5.92 -7.20
C ASP A 27 -5.11 -6.70 -8.52
N GLN A 28 -4.09 -6.62 -9.36
CA GLN A 28 -4.07 -7.36 -10.63
C GLN A 28 -4.07 -8.86 -10.43
N VAL A 29 -3.23 -9.35 -9.50
CA VAL A 29 -3.15 -10.77 -9.21
C VAL A 29 -4.49 -11.28 -8.67
N ILE A 30 -5.07 -10.56 -7.72
CA ILE A 30 -6.35 -10.93 -7.12
C ILE A 30 -7.44 -10.98 -8.19
N SER A 31 -7.47 -10.01 -9.09
CA SER A 31 -8.46 -9.97 -10.16
C SER A 31 -8.40 -11.21 -11.06
N ARG A 32 -7.21 -11.71 -11.29
CA ARG A 32 -7.02 -12.93 -12.09
C ARG A 32 -7.42 -14.18 -11.32
N LEU A 33 -7.07 -14.22 -10.04
CA LEU A 33 -7.35 -15.39 -9.21
C LEU A 33 -8.82 -15.56 -8.88
N VAL A 34 -9.55 -14.45 -8.73
CA VAL A 34 -10.96 -14.48 -8.38
C VAL A 34 -11.79 -15.23 -9.41
N VAL A 35 -11.41 -15.16 -10.68
CA VAL A 35 -12.17 -15.82 -11.75
C VAL A 35 -11.75 -17.26 -11.99
N ASP A 36 -10.71 -17.73 -11.28
CA ASP A 36 -10.23 -19.09 -11.43
C ASP A 36 -11.02 -20.04 -10.53
N PRO A 37 -11.77 -21.01 -11.09
CA PRO A 37 -12.57 -21.92 -10.28
C PRO A 37 -11.74 -22.86 -9.42
N HIS A 38 -10.47 -22.98 -9.71
CA HIS A 38 -9.57 -23.88 -8.96
C HIS A 38 -8.61 -23.11 -8.04
N VAL A 39 -8.90 -21.84 -7.78
CA VAL A 39 -8.05 -21.02 -6.95
C VAL A 39 -7.99 -21.55 -5.51
N ASP A 40 -6.81 -21.46 -4.91
CA ASP A 40 -6.64 -21.72 -3.48
C ASP A 40 -7.30 -20.58 -2.69
N GLN A 41 -8.41 -20.87 -2.03
CA GLN A 41 -9.17 -19.87 -1.31
C GLN A 41 -8.39 -19.28 -0.15
N ILE A 42 -7.54 -20.08 0.49
CA ILE A 42 -6.72 -19.60 1.61
C ILE A 42 -5.68 -18.60 1.09
N MET A 43 -5.04 -18.92 -0.01
CA MET A 43 -4.09 -18.02 -0.63
C MET A 43 -4.77 -16.71 -1.05
N LEU A 44 -5.94 -16.81 -1.65
CA LEU A 44 -6.69 -15.64 -2.09
C LEU A 44 -7.02 -14.72 -0.91
N ARG A 45 -7.43 -15.28 0.22
CA ARG A 45 -7.71 -14.52 1.43
C ARG A 45 -6.46 -13.79 1.94
N ARG A 46 -5.33 -14.48 1.90
CA ARG A 46 -4.05 -13.88 2.33
C ARG A 46 -3.68 -12.69 1.45
N LEU A 47 -3.86 -12.83 0.14
CA LEU A 47 -3.56 -11.76 -0.78
C LEU A 47 -4.50 -10.57 -0.60
N LYS A 48 -5.78 -10.84 -0.38
CA LYS A 48 -6.76 -9.77 -0.11
C LYS A 48 -6.42 -9.04 1.18
N LYS A 49 -6.05 -9.78 2.22
CA LYS A 49 -5.66 -9.19 3.49
C LYS A 49 -4.42 -8.33 3.34
N ARG A 50 -3.43 -8.83 2.61
CA ARG A 50 -2.21 -8.07 2.34
C ARG A 50 -2.53 -6.77 1.61
N LYS A 51 -3.41 -6.84 0.62
CA LYS A 51 -3.83 -5.66 -0.13
C LYS A 51 -4.44 -4.60 0.79
N LEU A 52 -5.31 -5.02 1.70
CA LEU A 52 -5.95 -4.10 2.65
C LEU A 52 -4.93 -3.48 3.59
N MET A 53 -3.97 -4.26 4.06
CA MET A 53 -2.91 -3.74 4.93
C MET A 53 -2.07 -2.68 4.22
N ILE A 54 -1.75 -2.94 2.96
CA ILE A 54 -0.97 -2.00 2.17
C ILE A 54 -1.75 -0.72 1.94
N LYS A 55 -3.04 -0.85 1.66
CA LYS A 55 -3.91 0.31 1.48
C LYS A 55 -3.95 1.16 2.75
N ASP A 56 -4.01 0.52 3.91
CA ASP A 56 -3.96 1.22 5.19
C ASP A 56 -2.65 1.97 5.38
N MET A 57 -1.54 1.33 5.04
CA MET A 57 -0.23 1.96 5.13
C MET A 57 -0.14 3.19 4.21
N ILE A 58 -0.67 3.06 3.01
CA ILE A 58 -0.71 4.18 2.06
C ILE A 58 -1.51 5.33 2.65
N SER A 59 -2.69 5.04 3.19
CA SER A 59 -3.54 6.06 3.79
C SER A 59 -2.86 6.77 4.93
N GLN A 60 -2.16 6.03 5.79
CA GLN A 60 -1.43 6.62 6.91
C GLN A 60 -0.31 7.52 6.44
N LEU A 61 0.46 7.07 5.45
CA LEU A 61 1.56 7.89 4.93
C LEU A 61 1.04 9.15 4.25
N GLU A 62 -0.07 9.05 3.55
CA GLU A 62 -0.67 10.22 2.92
C GLU A 62 -1.20 11.19 3.95
N SER A 63 -1.82 10.69 5.02
CA SER A 63 -2.31 11.53 6.12
C SER A 63 -1.17 12.25 6.82
N ASP A 64 -0.08 11.56 7.04
CA ASP A 64 1.08 12.16 7.73
C ASP A 64 1.73 13.25 6.89
N ARG A 65 1.68 13.11 5.57
CA ARG A 65 2.29 14.08 4.67
C ARG A 65 1.45 15.32 4.46
N ILE A 66 0.14 15.17 4.52
CA ILE A 66 -0.78 16.26 4.26
C ILE A 66 -1.31 16.80 5.60
N PRO A 67 -1.03 18.04 5.95
CA PRO A 67 -1.57 18.61 7.18
C PRO A 67 -3.10 18.52 7.18
N ASP A 68 -3.66 18.19 8.32
CA ASP A 68 -5.09 18.06 8.43
C ASP A 68 -5.71 19.49 8.46
N LEU A 69 -6.25 19.87 7.34
CA LEU A 69 -6.86 21.19 7.20
C LEU A 69 -8.26 21.26 7.77
N ASN A 70 -8.81 20.14 8.15
CA ASN A 70 -10.16 20.07 8.68
C ASN A 70 -10.20 19.99 10.20
N ALA A 71 -9.03 19.97 10.81
CA ALA A 71 -8.94 19.88 12.26
C ALA A 71 -9.33 21.18 12.96
#